data_7f5c3d804c208bcd97654d2a99728c22
#
_entry.id   7f5c3d804c208bcd97654d2a99728c22
#
_cell.length_a   1.000
_cell.length_b   1.000
_cell.length_c   1.000
_cell.angle_alpha   90.00
_cell.angle_beta   90.00
_cell.angle_gamma   90.00
#
_symmetry.space_group_name_H-M   'P 1'
#
loop_
_entity.id
_entity.type
_entity.pdbx_description
1 polymer ?
#
loop_
_entity_poly.entity_id
_entity_poly.type
_entity_poly.pdbx_seq_one_letter_code
_entity_poly.pdbx_strand_id
1 'polypeptide(L)'
;LKETAIPKISLDLGSHLHNMVQFLTRETPIKIVADQATFGNFNQVIDNVSALAQYSNNIKVQFWFSKTALGHRNGLRVRIYGNKGSAEWFQLEPETLKICDAYGNISLLDRTSDNFEIANASRYNRFKAGHPAGFIEAFANYYKDIADCLKEYKQTGSYKSSFVCGIKDSLESLVLMETAAKSAETLKWETVPEVLI
;
A
#
# COMPACT_ATOMS: atom_id res chain seq x y z
N LEU A 1 11.53 -9.59 24.83
CA LEU A 1 10.81 -8.83 23.82
C LEU A 1 9.46 -8.47 24.41
N LYS A 2 9.16 -7.19 24.62
CA LYS A 2 7.80 -6.75 24.97
C LYS A 2 6.88 -7.23 23.85
N GLU A 3 5.80 -7.95 24.21
CA GLU A 3 4.74 -8.26 23.25
C GLU A 3 4.25 -6.95 22.67
N THR A 4 4.37 -6.80 21.36
CA THR A 4 3.82 -5.64 20.67
C THR A 4 2.31 -5.83 20.59
N ALA A 5 1.53 -4.80 20.92
CA ALA A 5 0.07 -4.80 20.76
C ALA A 5 -0.38 -5.01 19.30
N ILE A 6 0.55 -4.85 18.34
CA ILE A 6 0.29 -4.98 16.91
C ILE A 6 0.38 -6.45 16.48
N PRO A 7 -0.69 -7.05 15.94
CA PRO A 7 -0.65 -8.40 15.40
C PRO A 7 0.41 -8.55 14.31
N LYS A 8 1.07 -9.71 14.25
CA LYS A 8 2.11 -9.98 13.24
C LYS A 8 1.60 -9.83 11.80
N ILE A 9 0.36 -10.21 11.54
CA ILE A 9 -0.26 -10.04 10.22
C ILE A 9 -0.38 -8.56 9.83
N SER A 10 -0.66 -7.67 10.80
CA SER A 10 -0.75 -6.23 10.55
C SER A 10 0.62 -5.64 10.20
N LEU A 11 1.70 -6.11 10.84
CA LEU A 11 3.07 -5.72 10.49
C LEU A 11 3.49 -6.24 9.12
N ASP A 12 3.11 -7.47 8.78
CA ASP A 12 3.50 -8.14 7.54
C ASP A 12 2.67 -7.66 6.33
N LEU A 13 1.35 -7.58 6.45
CA LEU A 13 0.45 -7.25 5.34
C LEU A 13 -0.16 -5.84 5.45
N GLY A 14 -0.58 -5.43 6.64
CA GLY A 14 -1.26 -4.16 6.86
C GLY A 14 -0.37 -2.96 6.52
N SER A 15 0.91 -3.03 6.86
CA SER A 15 1.90 -2.00 6.53
C SER A 15 2.02 -1.75 5.03
N HIS A 16 1.98 -2.80 4.21
CA HIS A 16 2.00 -2.68 2.75
C HIS A 16 0.76 -1.96 2.21
N LEU A 17 -0.42 -2.26 2.77
CA LEU A 17 -1.67 -1.62 2.35
C LEU A 17 -1.68 -0.13 2.69
N HIS A 18 -1.27 0.24 3.90
CA HIS A 18 -1.15 1.66 4.27
C HIS A 18 -0.15 2.39 3.37
N ASN A 19 1.02 1.81 3.15
CA ASN A 19 2.04 2.39 2.29
C ASN A 19 1.54 2.60 0.86
N MET A 20 0.75 1.68 0.33
CA MET A 20 0.10 1.83 -0.97
C MET A 20 -0.88 3.02 -0.99
N VAL A 21 -1.71 3.16 0.04
CA VAL A 21 -2.65 4.31 0.14
C VAL A 21 -1.87 5.61 0.21
N GLN A 22 -0.86 5.70 1.07
CA GLN A 22 -0.03 6.88 1.21
C GLN A 22 0.71 7.23 -0.09
N PHE A 23 1.27 6.23 -0.77
CA PHE A 23 1.94 6.41 -2.08
C PHE A 23 0.99 6.98 -3.13
N LEU A 24 -0.23 6.48 -3.21
CA LEU A 24 -1.20 6.89 -4.22
C LEU A 24 -1.87 8.24 -3.92
N THR A 25 -2.10 8.54 -2.65
CA THR A 25 -2.90 9.70 -2.25
C THR A 25 -2.09 10.85 -1.67
N ARG A 26 -0.93 10.54 -1.07
CA ARG A 26 -0.11 11.47 -0.27
C ARG A 26 -0.83 12.01 0.98
N GLU A 27 -1.89 11.32 1.39
CA GLU A 27 -2.73 11.72 2.51
C GLU A 27 -2.44 10.90 3.77
N THR A 28 -2.69 11.50 4.93
CA THR A 28 -2.43 10.90 6.24
C THR A 28 -3.69 10.32 6.87
N PRO A 29 -3.60 9.20 7.62
CA PRO A 29 -4.75 8.63 8.30
C PRO A 29 -5.19 9.49 9.48
N ILE A 30 -6.52 9.70 9.65
CA ILE A 30 -7.11 10.49 10.73
C ILE A 30 -7.73 9.59 11.79
N LYS A 31 -8.51 8.58 11.37
CA LYS A 31 -9.16 7.64 12.27
C LYS A 31 -9.43 6.31 11.59
N ILE A 32 -9.56 5.25 12.40
CA ILE A 32 -9.77 3.89 11.93
C ILE A 32 -10.74 3.15 12.85
N VAL A 33 -11.53 2.25 12.26
CA VAL A 33 -12.25 1.19 12.97
C VAL A 33 -11.86 -0.14 12.37
N ALA A 34 -11.58 -1.14 13.21
CA ALA A 34 -11.09 -2.44 12.78
C ALA A 34 -11.76 -3.59 13.53
N ASP A 35 -11.82 -4.73 12.86
CA ASP A 35 -12.14 -6.04 13.40
C ASP A 35 -10.97 -7.00 13.15
N GLN A 36 -10.70 -7.87 14.13
CA GLN A 36 -9.62 -8.84 14.10
C GLN A 36 -10.15 -10.22 14.46
N ALA A 37 -9.75 -11.24 13.71
CA ALA A 37 -10.20 -12.60 13.91
C ALA A 37 -9.08 -13.62 13.74
N THR A 38 -9.31 -14.80 14.31
CA THR A 38 -8.50 -16.02 14.13
C THR A 38 -9.39 -17.07 13.49
N PHE A 39 -9.07 -17.48 12.27
CA PHE A 39 -9.78 -18.52 11.53
C PHE A 39 -8.93 -19.77 11.31
N GLY A 40 -7.60 -19.64 11.43
CA GLY A 40 -6.67 -20.76 11.27
C GLY A 40 -6.50 -21.61 12.52
N ASN A 41 -5.61 -22.60 12.43
CA ASN A 41 -5.40 -23.59 13.48
C ASN A 41 -4.57 -23.09 14.67
N PHE A 42 -4.02 -21.88 14.60
CA PHE A 42 -3.19 -21.32 15.67
C PHE A 42 -4.06 -20.42 16.56
N ASN A 43 -4.66 -21.01 17.57
CA ASN A 43 -5.40 -20.26 18.57
C ASN A 43 -4.55 -19.10 19.13
N GLN A 44 -5.12 -17.93 19.29
CA GLN A 44 -4.45 -16.70 19.76
C GLN A 44 -3.60 -15.95 18.71
N VAL A 45 -3.50 -16.42 17.48
CA VAL A 45 -2.81 -15.69 16.41
C VAL A 45 -3.85 -15.02 15.53
N ILE A 46 -3.92 -13.69 15.56
CA ILE A 46 -4.75 -12.95 14.62
C ILE A 46 -4.23 -13.20 13.21
N ASP A 47 -5.10 -13.71 12.33
CA ASP A 47 -4.77 -14.09 10.95
C ASP A 47 -5.70 -13.46 9.90
N ASN A 48 -6.66 -12.65 10.35
CA ASN A 48 -7.56 -11.88 9.51
C ASN A 48 -7.86 -10.52 10.15
N VAL A 49 -7.79 -9.46 9.34
CA VAL A 49 -8.12 -8.10 9.76
C VAL A 49 -8.95 -7.42 8.68
N SER A 50 -10.04 -6.78 9.11
CA SER A 50 -10.89 -5.91 8.30
C SER A 50 -10.96 -4.54 8.94
N ALA A 51 -10.75 -3.47 8.18
CA ALA A 51 -10.78 -2.13 8.74
C ALA A 51 -11.35 -1.10 7.76
N LEU A 52 -11.96 -0.05 8.32
CA LEU A 52 -12.35 1.17 7.62
C LEU A 52 -11.53 2.32 8.19
N ALA A 53 -10.88 3.08 7.34
CA ALA A 53 -10.09 4.24 7.74
C ALA A 53 -10.56 5.50 7.02
N GLN A 54 -10.42 6.62 7.69
CA GLN A 54 -10.58 7.93 7.11
C GLN A 54 -9.22 8.63 7.08
N TYR A 55 -8.86 9.10 5.91
CA TYR A 55 -7.66 9.89 5.65
C TYR A 55 -8.04 11.36 5.47
N SER A 56 -7.03 12.23 5.48
CA SER A 56 -7.19 13.64 5.11
C SER A 56 -7.86 13.79 3.73
N ASN A 57 -8.30 14.98 3.38
CA ASN A 57 -9.06 15.26 2.15
C ASN A 57 -10.28 14.35 1.93
N ASN A 58 -10.91 13.88 3.04
CA ASN A 58 -12.12 13.06 3.03
C ASN A 58 -11.99 11.73 2.29
N ILE A 59 -10.78 11.19 2.16
CA ILE A 59 -10.55 9.87 1.56
C ILE A 59 -11.02 8.78 2.54
N LYS A 60 -11.79 7.83 2.03
CA LYS A 60 -12.25 6.65 2.75
C LYS A 60 -11.54 5.43 2.20
N VAL A 61 -11.00 4.62 3.11
CA VAL A 61 -10.24 3.43 2.76
C VAL A 61 -10.82 2.22 3.45
N GLN A 62 -10.96 1.15 2.73
CA GLN A 62 -11.26 -0.17 3.26
C GLN A 62 -10.02 -1.05 3.14
N PHE A 63 -9.59 -1.61 4.25
CA PHE A 63 -8.52 -2.60 4.31
C PHE A 63 -9.11 -3.97 4.61
N TRP A 64 -8.60 -4.97 3.90
CA TRP A 64 -8.78 -6.35 4.28
C TRP A 64 -7.50 -7.12 3.96
N PHE A 65 -6.99 -7.84 4.94
CA PHE A 65 -5.84 -8.70 4.76
C PHE A 65 -5.97 -9.95 5.65
N SER A 66 -5.58 -11.09 5.08
CA SER A 66 -5.78 -12.39 5.70
C SER A 66 -4.68 -13.37 5.30
N LYS A 67 -4.29 -14.24 6.22
CA LYS A 67 -3.44 -15.41 5.97
C LYS A 67 -4.26 -16.69 5.76
N THR A 68 -5.59 -16.60 5.90
CA THR A 68 -6.51 -17.74 5.83
C THR A 68 -7.50 -17.66 4.66
N ALA A 69 -7.29 -16.73 3.73
CA ALA A 69 -8.09 -16.62 2.52
C ALA A 69 -7.70 -17.72 1.52
N LEU A 70 -8.33 -18.89 1.63
CA LEU A 70 -8.06 -20.05 0.77
C LEU A 70 -8.27 -19.71 -0.71
N GLY A 71 -7.37 -20.20 -1.56
CA GLY A 71 -7.38 -19.93 -3.00
C GLY A 71 -6.68 -18.63 -3.41
N HIS A 72 -6.25 -17.79 -2.46
CA HIS A 72 -5.51 -16.56 -2.73
C HIS A 72 -4.04 -16.69 -2.30
N ARG A 73 -3.13 -16.22 -3.15
CA ARG A 73 -1.68 -16.20 -2.91
C ARG A 73 -1.13 -14.83 -3.29
N ASN A 74 -0.64 -14.05 -2.31
CA ASN A 74 -0.02 -12.73 -2.55
C ASN A 74 -0.82 -11.84 -3.52
N GLY A 75 -2.12 -11.83 -3.39
CA GLY A 75 -3.03 -11.17 -4.33
C GLY A 75 -3.36 -9.75 -3.92
N LEU A 76 -2.35 -8.87 -3.71
CA LEU A 76 -2.62 -7.46 -3.43
C LEU A 76 -3.46 -6.87 -4.58
N ARG A 77 -4.60 -6.29 -4.21
CA ARG A 77 -5.52 -5.64 -5.14
C ARG A 77 -5.83 -4.24 -4.64
N VAL A 78 -5.72 -3.28 -5.52
CA VAL A 78 -6.04 -1.88 -5.24
C VAL A 78 -7.19 -1.45 -6.14
N ARG A 79 -8.21 -0.84 -5.55
CA ARG A 79 -9.34 -0.23 -6.26
C ARG A 79 -9.52 1.19 -5.77
N ILE A 80 -9.60 2.13 -6.70
CA ILE A 80 -9.79 3.55 -6.42
C ILE A 80 -11.05 4.01 -7.13
N TYR A 81 -11.92 4.69 -6.40
CA TYR A 81 -13.15 5.25 -6.93
C TYR A 81 -13.17 6.76 -6.66
N GLY A 82 -13.39 7.53 -7.68
CA GLY A 82 -13.52 8.99 -7.63
C GLY A 82 -14.68 9.49 -8.49
N ASN A 83 -14.95 10.78 -8.41
CA ASN A 83 -16.02 11.41 -9.17
C ASN A 83 -15.75 11.55 -10.68
N LYS A 84 -14.52 11.31 -11.12
CA LYS A 84 -14.11 11.35 -12.52
C LYS A 84 -13.88 9.97 -13.14
N GLY A 85 -13.94 8.91 -12.33
CA GLY A 85 -13.69 7.55 -12.79
C GLY A 85 -13.13 6.65 -11.69
N SER A 86 -12.64 5.49 -12.10
CA SER A 86 -12.03 4.52 -11.20
C SER A 86 -10.79 3.88 -11.80
N ALA A 87 -9.97 3.29 -10.94
CA ALA A 87 -8.81 2.50 -11.33
C ALA A 87 -8.74 1.21 -10.51
N GLU A 88 -8.31 0.13 -11.12
CA GLU A 88 -8.07 -1.15 -10.45
C GLU A 88 -6.74 -1.75 -10.94
N TRP A 89 -5.90 -2.14 -9.98
CA TRP A 89 -4.66 -2.86 -10.22
C TRP A 89 -4.61 -4.13 -9.39
N PHE A 90 -4.05 -5.19 -9.97
CA PHE A 90 -3.93 -6.49 -9.33
C PHE A 90 -2.52 -7.03 -9.46
N GLN A 91 -1.90 -7.37 -8.33
CA GLN A 91 -0.50 -7.80 -8.26
C GLN A 91 -0.18 -9.06 -9.09
N LEU A 92 -1.14 -9.97 -9.28
CA LEU A 92 -0.93 -11.17 -10.08
C LEU A 92 -0.97 -10.89 -11.60
N GLU A 93 -1.44 -9.71 -12.00
CA GLU A 93 -1.45 -9.20 -13.37
C GLU A 93 -0.80 -7.80 -13.40
N PRO A 94 0.47 -7.68 -12.97
CA PRO A 94 1.08 -6.39 -12.62
C PRO A 94 1.26 -5.45 -13.81
N GLU A 95 1.27 -5.99 -15.03
CA GLU A 95 1.44 -5.24 -16.28
C GLU A 95 0.18 -4.48 -16.71
N THR A 96 -0.97 -4.74 -16.06
CA THR A 96 -2.26 -4.24 -16.50
C THR A 96 -2.88 -3.31 -15.46
N LEU A 97 -3.31 -2.13 -15.90
CA LEU A 97 -4.15 -1.22 -15.15
C LEU A 97 -5.51 -1.08 -15.83
N LYS A 98 -6.58 -1.41 -15.12
CA LYS A 98 -7.94 -1.18 -15.56
C LYS A 98 -8.39 0.20 -15.10
N ILE A 99 -8.85 1.04 -16.02
CA ILE A 99 -9.46 2.33 -15.71
C ILE A 99 -10.88 2.41 -16.25
N CYS A 100 -11.71 3.20 -15.60
CA CYS A 100 -13.05 3.53 -16.07
C CYS A 100 -13.25 5.04 -15.97
N ASP A 101 -13.71 5.67 -17.03
CA ASP A 101 -14.01 7.11 -17.05
C ASP A 101 -15.37 7.43 -16.42
N ALA A 102 -15.72 8.72 -16.35
CA ALA A 102 -16.99 9.19 -15.79
C ALA A 102 -18.22 8.77 -16.61
N TYR A 103 -18.02 8.30 -17.84
CA TYR A 103 -19.10 7.83 -18.75
C TYR A 103 -19.28 6.31 -18.69
N GLY A 104 -18.45 5.60 -17.91
CA GLY A 104 -18.51 4.16 -17.78
C GLY A 104 -17.70 3.40 -18.83
N ASN A 105 -16.91 4.08 -19.66
CA ASN A 105 -16.03 3.41 -20.62
C ASN A 105 -14.86 2.78 -19.87
N ILE A 106 -14.60 1.50 -20.15
CA ILE A 106 -13.53 0.73 -19.54
C ILE A 106 -12.38 0.58 -20.51
N SER A 107 -11.16 0.89 -20.06
CA SER A 107 -9.92 0.68 -20.79
C SER A 107 -8.97 -0.20 -19.96
N LEU A 108 -8.29 -1.12 -20.63
CA LEU A 108 -7.17 -1.86 -20.08
C LEU A 108 -5.90 -1.24 -20.65
N LEU A 109 -5.05 -0.74 -19.76
CA LEU A 109 -3.80 -0.07 -20.12
C LEU A 109 -2.63 -0.94 -19.66
N ASP A 110 -1.61 -1.06 -20.47
CA ASP A 110 -0.33 -1.63 -20.07
C ASP A 110 0.71 -0.54 -19.80
N ARG A 111 1.88 -0.92 -19.29
CA ARG A 111 2.94 0.02 -18.93
C ARG A 111 3.49 0.84 -20.10
N THR A 112 3.20 0.45 -21.34
CA THR A 112 3.68 1.14 -22.55
C THR A 112 2.65 2.09 -23.13
N SER A 113 1.48 2.18 -22.52
CA SER A 113 0.45 3.15 -22.92
C SER A 113 0.96 4.58 -22.73
N ASP A 114 0.81 5.43 -23.73
CA ASP A 114 1.33 6.81 -23.75
C ASP A 114 0.87 7.69 -22.56
N ASN A 115 -0.16 7.25 -21.84
CA ASN A 115 -0.71 7.94 -20.68
C ASN A 115 0.13 7.77 -19.39
N PHE A 116 1.20 6.97 -19.40
CA PHE A 116 2.00 6.64 -18.22
C PHE A 116 3.43 7.17 -18.32
N GLU A 117 3.65 8.42 -17.93
CA GLU A 117 4.98 9.03 -17.95
C GLU A 117 6.00 8.25 -17.10
N ILE A 118 5.61 7.87 -15.86
CA ILE A 118 6.51 7.17 -14.94
C ILE A 118 6.81 5.75 -15.43
N ALA A 119 5.78 5.00 -15.83
CA ALA A 119 5.96 3.63 -16.31
C ALA A 119 6.76 3.57 -17.61
N ASN A 120 6.65 4.59 -18.46
CA ASN A 120 7.38 4.72 -19.70
C ASN A 120 8.84 5.24 -19.52
N ALA A 121 9.18 5.76 -18.34
CA ALA A 121 10.55 6.20 -18.09
C ALA A 121 11.53 5.03 -18.28
N SER A 122 12.62 5.24 -19.02
CA SER A 122 13.62 4.21 -19.37
C SER A 122 14.21 3.49 -18.14
N ARG A 123 14.20 4.15 -16.97
CA ARG A 123 14.66 3.55 -15.70
C ARG A 123 13.72 2.44 -15.19
N TYR A 124 12.42 2.47 -15.55
CA TYR A 124 11.43 1.50 -15.14
C TYR A 124 10.98 0.57 -16.28
N ASN A 125 11.03 1.06 -17.52
CA ASN A 125 10.63 0.31 -18.70
C ASN A 125 11.87 -0.20 -19.46
N ARG A 126 12.54 -1.22 -18.91
CA ARG A 126 13.81 -1.76 -19.48
C ARG A 126 13.58 -2.79 -20.57
N PHE A 127 12.39 -3.37 -20.64
CA PHE A 127 12.01 -4.40 -21.60
C PHE A 127 10.92 -3.87 -22.52
N LYS A 128 10.96 -4.29 -23.77
CA LYS A 128 9.89 -3.98 -24.72
C LYS A 128 8.55 -4.52 -24.25
N ALA A 129 7.45 -3.86 -24.63
CA ALA A 129 6.11 -4.36 -24.44
C ALA A 129 5.97 -5.83 -24.87
N GLY A 130 5.20 -6.61 -24.13
CA GLY A 130 5.05 -8.04 -24.37
C GLY A 130 6.13 -8.93 -23.74
N HIS A 131 7.18 -8.36 -23.15
CA HIS A 131 8.08 -9.11 -22.27
C HIS A 131 7.61 -8.95 -20.84
N PRO A 132 7.22 -10.05 -20.14
CA PRO A 132 6.70 -9.93 -18.79
C PRO A 132 7.74 -9.31 -17.85
N ALA A 133 7.31 -8.34 -17.05
CA ALA A 133 8.05 -7.80 -15.92
C ALA A 133 7.23 -8.04 -14.65
N GLY A 134 7.88 -8.19 -13.51
CA GLY A 134 7.17 -8.54 -12.30
C GLY A 134 7.95 -8.21 -11.04
N PHE A 135 7.91 -9.12 -10.08
CA PHE A 135 8.42 -8.94 -8.73
C PHE A 135 9.92 -8.59 -8.68
N ILE A 136 10.74 -9.30 -9.47
CA ILE A 136 12.20 -9.07 -9.49
C ILE A 136 12.53 -7.70 -10.05
N GLU A 137 11.88 -7.30 -11.13
CA GLU A 137 12.08 -5.97 -11.75
C GLU A 137 11.59 -4.85 -10.85
N ALA A 138 10.48 -5.04 -10.13
CA ALA A 138 9.99 -4.08 -9.15
C ALA A 138 11.00 -3.88 -8.02
N PHE A 139 11.57 -4.95 -7.47
CA PHE A 139 12.65 -4.87 -6.48
C PHE A 139 13.90 -4.21 -7.04
N ALA A 140 14.33 -4.57 -8.25
CA ALA A 140 15.49 -3.95 -8.89
C ALA A 140 15.29 -2.43 -9.07
N ASN A 141 14.10 -2.00 -9.45
CA ASN A 141 13.76 -0.59 -9.55
C ASN A 141 13.81 0.11 -8.19
N TYR A 142 13.25 -0.50 -7.14
CA TYR A 142 13.29 0.04 -5.79
C TYR A 142 14.71 0.16 -5.23
N TYR A 143 15.54 -0.85 -5.41
CA TYR A 143 16.97 -0.77 -5.03
C TYR A 143 17.73 0.30 -5.82
N LYS A 144 17.38 0.52 -7.07
CA LYS A 144 17.95 1.62 -7.86
C LYS A 144 17.55 2.98 -7.27
N ASP A 145 16.30 3.15 -6.88
CA ASP A 145 15.83 4.37 -6.23
C ASP A 145 16.53 4.61 -4.90
N ILE A 146 16.72 3.56 -4.08
CA ILE A 146 17.50 3.64 -2.84
C ILE A 146 18.96 4.05 -3.12
N ALA A 147 19.59 3.46 -4.14
CA ALA A 147 20.97 3.79 -4.49
C ALA A 147 21.12 5.26 -4.93
N ASP A 148 20.13 5.79 -5.64
CA ASP A 148 20.12 7.20 -6.05
C ASP A 148 19.98 8.11 -4.82
N CYS A 149 19.09 7.78 -3.86
CA CYS A 149 18.96 8.50 -2.58
C CYS A 149 20.28 8.50 -1.79
N LEU A 150 20.95 7.35 -1.69
CA LEU A 150 22.23 7.23 -1.00
C LEU A 150 23.35 8.04 -1.68
N LYS A 151 23.36 8.08 -3.00
CA LYS A 151 24.30 8.90 -3.76
C LYS A 151 24.08 10.39 -3.52
N GLU A 152 22.84 10.85 -3.58
CA GLU A 152 22.47 12.22 -3.28
C GLU A 152 22.86 12.60 -1.85
N TYR A 153 22.50 11.76 -0.86
CA TYR A 153 22.86 11.98 0.53
C TYR A 153 24.37 12.11 0.75
N LYS A 154 25.19 11.28 0.11
CA LYS A 154 26.64 11.37 0.19
C LYS A 154 27.19 12.69 -0.37
N GLN A 155 26.52 13.28 -1.34
CA GLN A 155 26.96 14.52 -2.00
C GLN A 155 26.47 15.77 -1.28
N THR A 156 25.26 15.74 -0.71
CA THR A 156 24.55 16.94 -0.22
C THR A 156 24.24 16.91 1.27
N GLY A 157 24.37 15.74 1.93
CA GLY A 157 23.95 15.53 3.31
C GLY A 157 22.43 15.33 3.47
N SER A 158 21.68 15.33 2.36
CA SER A 158 20.23 15.10 2.35
C SER A 158 19.80 14.36 1.09
N TYR A 159 18.58 13.84 1.06
CA TYR A 159 17.96 13.31 -0.14
C TYR A 159 16.47 13.59 -0.15
N LYS A 160 15.86 13.57 -1.34
CA LYS A 160 14.42 13.69 -1.51
C LYS A 160 13.95 12.63 -2.51
N SER A 161 13.01 11.79 -2.10
CA SER A 161 12.41 10.79 -2.98
C SER A 161 10.90 10.72 -2.76
N SER A 162 10.17 10.53 -3.86
CA SER A 162 8.73 10.22 -3.82
C SER A 162 8.47 8.71 -3.88
N PHE A 163 9.51 7.89 -4.02
CA PHE A 163 9.41 6.45 -4.27
C PHE A 163 10.03 5.60 -3.15
N VAL A 164 10.92 6.19 -2.35
CA VAL A 164 11.57 5.49 -1.24
C VAL A 164 10.93 5.92 0.07
N CYS A 165 10.38 4.94 0.79
CA CYS A 165 9.81 5.17 2.12
C CYS A 165 10.89 5.61 3.11
N GLY A 166 10.58 6.68 3.86
CA GLY A 166 11.40 7.18 4.95
C GLY A 166 10.97 6.65 6.32
N ILE A 167 11.67 7.13 7.36
CA ILE A 167 11.34 6.80 8.75
C ILE A 167 9.93 7.26 9.11
N LYS A 168 9.52 8.44 8.66
CA LYS A 168 8.19 8.98 8.92
C LYS A 168 7.10 8.05 8.38
N ASP A 169 7.22 7.62 7.12
CA ASP A 169 6.26 6.72 6.46
C ASP A 169 6.12 5.39 7.21
N SER A 170 7.26 4.87 7.70
CA SER A 170 7.30 3.63 8.48
C SER A 170 6.63 3.80 9.84
N LEU A 171 6.87 4.92 10.53
CA LEU A 171 6.24 5.22 11.82
C LEU A 171 4.73 5.45 11.67
N GLU A 172 4.28 6.17 10.66
CA GLU A 172 2.85 6.33 10.36
C GLU A 172 2.16 4.98 10.15
N SER A 173 2.84 4.06 9.47
CA SER A 173 2.35 2.70 9.27
C SER A 173 2.19 1.95 10.59
N LEU A 174 3.18 2.02 11.48
CA LEU A 174 3.12 1.36 12.79
C LEU A 174 2.03 1.96 13.68
N VAL A 175 1.93 3.29 13.73
CA VAL A 175 0.90 4.00 14.50
C VAL A 175 -0.50 3.65 14.02
N LEU A 176 -0.72 3.56 12.70
CA LEU A 176 -2.01 3.13 12.15
C LEU A 176 -2.34 1.69 12.53
N MET A 177 -1.37 0.76 12.45
CA MET A 177 -1.59 -0.65 12.81
C MET A 177 -1.84 -0.83 14.31
N GLU A 178 -1.16 -0.08 15.17
CA GLU A 178 -1.40 -0.06 16.61
C GLU A 178 -2.81 0.49 16.93
N THR A 179 -3.19 1.58 16.26
CA THR A 179 -4.52 2.18 16.41
C THR A 179 -5.62 1.22 15.92
N ALA A 180 -5.38 0.47 14.85
CA ALA A 180 -6.29 -0.56 14.36
C ALA A 180 -6.46 -1.70 15.39
N ALA A 181 -5.37 -2.15 16.02
CA ALA A 181 -5.42 -3.16 17.07
C ALA A 181 -6.24 -2.66 18.28
N LYS A 182 -5.98 -1.44 18.75
CA LYS A 182 -6.77 -0.80 19.81
C LYS A 182 -8.23 -0.68 19.44
N SER A 183 -8.55 -0.29 18.21
CA SER A 183 -9.93 -0.18 17.72
C SER A 183 -10.66 -1.54 17.76
N ALA A 184 -9.99 -2.62 17.40
CA ALA A 184 -10.58 -3.97 17.46
C ALA A 184 -10.88 -4.40 18.91
N GLU A 185 -10.08 -3.98 19.89
CA GLU A 185 -10.33 -4.23 21.31
C GLU A 185 -11.50 -3.37 21.85
N THR A 186 -11.52 -2.09 21.49
CA THR A 186 -12.52 -1.13 22.01
C THR A 186 -13.84 -1.17 21.25
N LEU A 187 -13.88 -1.78 20.07
CA LEU A 187 -15.02 -1.84 19.13
C LEU A 187 -15.50 -0.42 18.72
N LYS A 188 -14.58 0.52 18.61
CA LYS A 188 -14.90 1.92 18.32
C LYS A 188 -13.93 2.50 17.25
N TRP A 189 -14.36 3.60 16.65
CA TRP A 189 -13.47 4.46 15.88
C TRP A 189 -12.42 5.06 16.82
N GLU A 190 -11.15 4.82 16.49
CA GLU A 190 -10.01 5.39 17.20
C GLU A 190 -9.33 6.45 16.33
N THR A 191 -8.90 7.54 16.95
CA THR A 191 -8.14 8.60 16.28
C THR A 191 -6.70 8.13 16.11
N VAL A 192 -6.17 8.28 14.90
CA VAL A 192 -4.76 7.96 14.60
C VAL A 192 -3.90 9.15 15.02
N PRO A 193 -2.94 8.97 15.94
CA PRO A 193 -2.01 10.03 16.32
C PRO A 193 -1.17 10.51 15.14
N GLU A 194 -0.95 11.82 15.07
CA GLU A 194 -0.03 12.39 14.09
C GLU A 194 1.43 12.07 14.44
N VAL A 195 2.21 11.69 13.43
CA VAL A 195 3.65 11.44 13.57
C VAL A 195 4.41 12.71 13.25
N LEU A 196 4.97 13.32 14.30
CA LEU A 196 5.83 14.49 14.20
C LEU A 196 7.29 14.04 14.26
N ILE A 197 8.08 14.35 13.22
CA ILE A 197 9.53 14.13 13.13
C ILE A 197 10.20 15.41 12.65
#